data_77ce737dc6274735820cd0d916764885
#
_entry.id   77ce737dc6274735820cd0d916764885
#
_cell.length_a   1.000
_cell.length_b   1.000
_cell.length_c   1.000
_cell.angle_alpha   90.00
_cell.angle_beta   90.00
_cell.angle_gamma   90.00
#
_symmetry.space_group_name_H-M   'P 1'
#
loop_
_entity.id
_entity.type
_entity.pdbx_description
1 polymer ?
#
loop_
_entity_poly.entity_id
_entity_poly.type
_entity_poly.pdbx_seq_one_letter_code
_entity_poly.pdbx_strand_id
1 'polypeptide(L)'
;MSQYDPLIDSAAARLGNALRQLGWRVTTAESCTGGGIAEAITRISGSSAWFDCAFVTYANHSKSRWVGVSEQDLQEYGAVSEPVVRAMASGALLAAEADLAVAVSGIAGPEEIGRASCRERV
;
A
#
# COMPACT_ATOMS: atom_id res chain seq x y z
N MET A 1 19.60 -9.78 5.96
CA MET A 1 18.26 -9.31 6.31
C MET A 1 17.31 -10.50 6.34
N SER A 2 16.56 -10.61 7.35
CA SER A 2 15.56 -11.67 7.45
C SER A 2 14.33 -11.31 6.65
N GLN A 3 13.84 -12.24 5.83
CA GLN A 3 12.56 -12.10 5.14
C GLN A 3 11.39 -12.21 6.11
N TYR A 4 11.63 -12.78 7.27
CA TYR A 4 10.57 -13.16 8.20
C TYR A 4 10.77 -12.45 9.52
N ASP A 5 10.55 -11.14 9.50
CA ASP A 5 10.58 -10.33 10.71
C ASP A 5 9.36 -10.70 11.56
N PRO A 6 9.56 -11.19 12.80
CA PRO A 6 8.42 -11.56 13.65
C PRO A 6 7.46 -10.42 13.93
N LEU A 7 7.94 -9.18 13.96
CA LEU A 7 7.06 -8.03 14.18
C LEU A 7 6.14 -7.79 12.99
N ILE A 8 6.67 -7.95 11.79
CA ILE A 8 5.89 -7.80 10.56
C ILE A 8 4.87 -8.94 10.48
N ASP A 9 5.28 -10.17 10.74
CA ASP A 9 4.37 -11.31 10.71
C ASP A 9 3.26 -11.17 11.74
N SER A 10 3.60 -10.71 12.94
CA SER A 10 2.61 -10.46 13.99
C SER A 10 1.62 -9.37 13.58
N ALA A 11 2.12 -8.28 12.99
CA ALA A 11 1.25 -7.19 12.53
C ALA A 11 0.32 -7.66 11.41
N ALA A 12 0.84 -8.43 10.47
CA ALA A 12 0.04 -8.96 9.37
C ALA A 12 -1.06 -9.92 9.89
N ALA A 13 -0.72 -10.74 10.87
CA ALA A 13 -1.71 -11.66 11.48
C ALA A 13 -2.81 -10.89 12.19
N ARG A 14 -2.45 -9.85 12.94
CA ARG A 14 -3.43 -9.00 13.63
C ARG A 14 -4.34 -8.28 12.63
N LEU A 15 -3.76 -7.78 11.55
CA LEU A 15 -4.53 -7.14 10.49
C LEU A 15 -5.54 -8.13 9.91
N GLY A 16 -5.10 -9.33 9.57
CA GLY A 16 -5.98 -10.36 9.02
C GLY A 16 -7.12 -10.71 9.94
N ASN A 17 -6.84 -10.85 11.25
CA ASN A 17 -7.88 -11.14 12.23
C ASN A 17 -8.93 -10.01 12.29
N ALA A 18 -8.48 -8.76 12.28
CA ALA A 18 -9.38 -7.61 12.30
C ALA A 18 -10.24 -7.55 11.03
N LEU A 19 -9.63 -7.77 9.87
CA LEU A 19 -10.35 -7.75 8.61
C LEU A 19 -11.39 -8.86 8.53
N ARG A 20 -11.04 -10.05 9.02
CA ARG A 20 -11.97 -11.18 9.05
C ARG A 20 -13.18 -10.85 9.90
N GLN A 21 -12.96 -10.27 11.08
CA GLN A 21 -14.06 -9.91 11.98
C GLN A 21 -14.97 -8.85 11.39
N LEU A 22 -14.40 -7.89 10.65
CA LEU A 22 -15.15 -6.82 10.02
C LEU A 22 -15.80 -7.24 8.69
N GLY A 23 -15.33 -8.33 8.10
CA GLY A 23 -15.75 -8.70 6.77
C GLY A 23 -15.20 -7.75 5.69
N TRP A 24 -14.03 -7.18 5.93
CA TRP A 24 -13.41 -6.19 5.06
C TRP A 24 -12.27 -6.80 4.24
N ARG A 25 -12.00 -6.17 3.11
CA ARG A 25 -10.86 -6.50 2.26
C ARG A 25 -9.88 -5.35 2.24
N VAL A 26 -8.59 -5.68 2.17
CA VAL A 26 -7.51 -4.70 2.14
C VAL A 26 -6.80 -4.76 0.78
N THR A 27 -6.33 -3.61 0.33
CA THR A 27 -5.41 -3.51 -0.81
C THR A 27 -4.22 -2.63 -0.42
N THR A 28 -3.17 -2.68 -1.22
CA THR A 28 -2.01 -1.81 -1.03
C THR A 28 -1.65 -1.11 -2.34
N ALA A 29 -1.08 0.07 -2.22
CA ALA A 29 -0.47 0.78 -3.33
C ALA A 29 0.96 1.12 -2.90
N GLU A 30 1.93 0.43 -3.45
CA GLU A 30 3.30 0.50 -2.99
C GLU A 30 4.21 1.07 -4.05
N SER A 31 5.15 1.90 -3.63
CA SER A 31 6.20 2.42 -4.48
C SER A 31 7.55 1.91 -3.98
N CYS A 32 8.15 2.57 -3.01
CA CYS A 32 9.51 2.23 -2.56
C CYS A 32 9.63 0.83 -1.94
N THR A 33 8.56 0.28 -1.43
CA THR A 33 8.57 -1.06 -0.83
C THR A 33 8.48 -2.20 -1.85
N GLY A 34 8.12 -1.87 -3.09
CA GLY A 34 8.16 -2.83 -4.20
C GLY A 34 7.29 -4.06 -4.06
N GLY A 35 6.24 -4.00 -3.26
CA GLY A 35 5.35 -5.13 -3.04
C GLY A 35 5.56 -5.82 -1.70
N GLY A 36 6.46 -5.33 -0.87
CA GLY A 36 6.80 -5.97 0.40
C GLY A 36 5.63 -6.03 1.38
N ILE A 37 4.75 -5.03 1.37
CA ILE A 37 3.58 -5.05 2.25
C ILE A 37 2.59 -6.14 1.79
N ALA A 38 2.29 -6.18 0.51
CA ALA A 38 1.42 -7.22 -0.04
C ALA A 38 1.98 -8.61 0.22
N GLU A 39 3.28 -8.78 0.08
CA GLU A 39 3.95 -10.04 0.34
C GLU A 39 3.80 -10.45 1.80
N ALA A 40 3.96 -9.52 2.74
CA ALA A 40 3.77 -9.79 4.17
C ALA A 40 2.33 -10.23 4.47
N ILE A 41 1.35 -9.57 3.85
CA ILE A 41 -0.06 -9.93 4.04
C ILE A 41 -0.32 -11.35 3.51
N THR A 42 0.20 -11.67 2.35
CA THR A 42 -0.08 -12.96 1.71
C THR A 42 0.65 -14.12 2.36
N ARG A 43 1.63 -13.87 3.24
CA ARG A 43 2.25 -14.93 4.02
C ARG A 43 1.31 -15.51 5.07
N ILE A 44 0.26 -14.79 5.45
CA ILE A 44 -0.68 -15.25 6.46
C ILE A 44 -1.63 -16.26 5.85
N SER A 45 -1.75 -17.41 6.49
CA SER A 45 -2.65 -18.46 6.03
C SER A 45 -4.09 -17.95 6.02
N GLY A 46 -4.80 -18.21 4.93
CA GLY A 46 -6.18 -17.80 4.78
C GLY A 46 -6.35 -16.36 4.29
N SER A 47 -5.28 -15.68 3.91
CA SER A 47 -5.32 -14.26 3.53
C SER A 47 -6.21 -13.99 2.32
N SER A 48 -6.50 -14.99 1.49
CA SER A 48 -7.41 -14.80 0.35
C SER A 48 -8.82 -14.36 0.76
N ALA A 49 -9.18 -14.55 2.03
CA ALA A 49 -10.48 -14.12 2.54
C ALA A 49 -10.58 -12.59 2.66
N TRP A 50 -9.45 -11.90 2.77
CA TRP A 50 -9.45 -10.44 2.97
C TRP A 50 -8.48 -9.68 2.04
N PHE A 51 -7.84 -10.36 1.10
CA PHE A 51 -6.90 -9.72 0.20
C PHE A 51 -7.05 -10.28 -1.20
N ASP A 52 -7.37 -9.42 -2.16
CA ASP A 52 -7.56 -9.82 -3.56
C ASP A 52 -6.38 -9.43 -4.44
N CYS A 53 -5.96 -8.17 -4.36
CA CYS A 53 -4.91 -7.64 -5.21
C CYS A 53 -4.25 -6.42 -4.58
N ALA A 54 -3.12 -6.04 -5.15
CA ALA A 54 -2.37 -4.88 -4.75
C ALA A 54 -1.73 -4.25 -5.98
N PHE A 55 -1.22 -3.03 -5.82
CA PHE A 55 -0.62 -2.27 -6.90
C PHE A 55 0.80 -1.90 -6.53
N VAL A 56 1.74 -2.26 -7.37
CA VAL A 56 3.13 -1.81 -7.24
C VAL A 56 3.33 -0.76 -8.32
N THR A 57 3.29 0.51 -7.93
CA THR A 57 3.35 1.64 -8.84
C THR A 57 4.64 2.41 -8.59
N TYR A 58 5.74 1.81 -8.97
CA TYR A 58 7.07 2.34 -8.69
C TYR A 58 7.33 3.62 -9.46
N ALA A 59 7.01 3.65 -10.74
CA ALA A 59 7.18 4.81 -11.61
C ALA A 59 6.01 5.78 -11.46
N ASN A 60 6.28 7.07 -11.68
CA ASN A 60 5.24 8.09 -11.58
C ASN A 60 4.09 7.86 -12.57
N HIS A 61 4.40 7.49 -13.81
CA HIS A 61 3.34 7.24 -14.78
C HIS A 61 2.46 6.06 -14.39
N SER A 62 3.01 5.10 -13.64
CA SER A 62 2.21 3.97 -13.12
C SER A 62 1.26 4.42 -12.02
N LYS A 63 1.68 5.40 -11.19
CA LYS A 63 0.80 5.97 -10.19
C LYS A 63 -0.43 6.61 -10.82
N SER A 64 -0.23 7.30 -11.95
CA SER A 64 -1.35 7.90 -12.69
C SER A 64 -2.20 6.86 -13.38
N ARG A 65 -1.57 5.94 -14.08
CA ARG A 65 -2.28 4.96 -14.91
C ARG A 65 -3.11 3.98 -14.08
N TRP A 66 -2.54 3.45 -13.02
CA TRP A 66 -3.15 2.31 -12.33
C TRP A 66 -3.95 2.68 -11.09
N VAL A 67 -3.56 3.75 -10.41
CA VAL A 67 -4.27 4.19 -9.21
C VAL A 67 -4.73 5.65 -9.29
N GLY A 68 -4.70 6.22 -10.48
CA GLY A 68 -5.39 7.48 -10.75
C GLY A 68 -4.81 8.74 -10.11
N VAL A 69 -3.54 8.72 -9.72
CA VAL A 69 -2.89 9.92 -9.22
C VAL A 69 -2.74 10.91 -10.38
N SER A 70 -3.17 12.16 -10.18
CA SER A 70 -3.08 13.15 -11.23
C SER A 70 -1.63 13.54 -11.51
N GLU A 71 -1.32 13.81 -12.77
CA GLU A 71 0.00 14.29 -13.14
C GLU A 71 0.28 15.65 -12.51
N GLN A 72 -0.75 16.46 -12.35
CA GLN A 72 -0.63 17.75 -11.69
C GLN A 72 -0.16 17.59 -10.24
N ASP A 73 -0.73 16.67 -9.50
CA ASP A 73 -0.31 16.41 -8.13
C ASP A 73 1.12 15.92 -8.05
N LEU A 74 1.52 15.05 -9.00
CA LEU A 74 2.88 14.56 -9.05
C LEU A 74 3.88 15.68 -9.33
N GLN A 75 3.53 16.61 -10.20
CA GLN A 75 4.38 17.76 -10.51
C GLN A 75 4.44 18.74 -9.35
N GLU A 76 3.29 19.02 -8.74
CA GLU A 76 3.19 20.06 -7.71
C GLU A 76 3.80 19.61 -6.38
N TYR A 77 3.52 18.38 -5.97
CA TYR A 77 3.90 17.90 -4.64
C TYR A 77 5.03 16.88 -4.65
N GLY A 78 5.30 16.27 -5.81
CA GLY A 78 6.26 15.19 -5.90
C GLY A 78 5.71 13.86 -5.41
N ALA A 79 6.35 12.78 -5.80
CA ALA A 79 5.88 11.43 -5.49
C ALA A 79 5.95 11.11 -3.99
N VAL A 80 6.91 11.71 -3.27
CA VAL A 80 7.08 11.47 -1.84
C VAL A 80 6.41 12.61 -1.09
N SER A 81 5.10 12.55 -1.00
CA SER A 81 4.31 13.61 -0.37
C SER A 81 2.99 13.03 0.12
N GLU A 82 2.41 13.68 1.10
CA GLU A 82 1.13 13.26 1.63
C GLU A 82 0.01 13.31 0.60
N PRO A 83 -0.14 14.39 -0.20
CA PRO A 83 -1.20 14.41 -1.21
C PRO A 83 -1.12 13.25 -2.19
N VAL A 84 0.09 12.90 -2.65
CA VAL A 84 0.26 11.80 -3.60
C VAL A 84 -0.02 10.45 -2.95
N VAL A 85 0.45 10.23 -1.72
CA VAL A 85 0.20 8.97 -1.01
C VAL A 85 -1.29 8.79 -0.74
N ARG A 86 -1.99 9.86 -0.37
CA ARG A 86 -3.44 9.80 -0.17
C ARG A 86 -4.15 9.46 -1.48
N ALA A 87 -3.74 10.08 -2.57
CA ALA A 87 -4.32 9.78 -3.87
C ALA A 87 -4.07 8.34 -4.29
N MET A 88 -2.88 7.81 -4.01
CA MET A 88 -2.57 6.39 -4.27
C MET A 88 -3.52 5.47 -3.48
N ALA A 89 -3.70 5.75 -2.21
CA ALA A 89 -4.59 4.93 -1.37
C ALA A 89 -6.03 4.98 -1.86
N SER A 90 -6.54 6.17 -2.14
CA SER A 90 -7.90 6.33 -2.64
C SER A 90 -8.11 5.65 -3.98
N GLY A 91 -7.14 5.78 -4.89
CA GLY A 91 -7.23 5.14 -6.19
C GLY A 91 -7.16 3.63 -6.12
N ALA A 92 -6.28 3.11 -5.28
CA ALA A 92 -6.17 1.67 -5.07
C ALA A 92 -7.46 1.09 -4.46
N LEU A 93 -8.02 1.81 -3.49
CA LEU A 93 -9.27 1.40 -2.85
C LEU A 93 -10.38 1.21 -3.87
N LEU A 94 -10.52 2.17 -4.78
CA LEU A 94 -11.53 2.09 -5.84
C LEU A 94 -11.22 1.00 -6.85
N ALA A 95 -9.97 0.92 -7.30
CA ALA A 95 -9.58 -0.04 -8.33
C ALA A 95 -9.72 -1.49 -7.84
N ALA A 96 -9.40 -1.75 -6.59
CA ALA A 96 -9.49 -3.07 -6.00
C ALA A 96 -10.87 -3.39 -5.43
N GLU A 97 -11.75 -2.41 -5.35
CA GLU A 97 -13.05 -2.54 -4.67
C GLU A 97 -12.86 -3.05 -3.24
N ALA A 98 -11.88 -2.47 -2.57
CA ALA A 98 -11.54 -2.85 -1.20
C ALA A 98 -12.17 -1.90 -0.19
N ASP A 99 -12.09 -2.27 1.08
CA ASP A 99 -12.63 -1.48 2.18
C ASP A 99 -11.55 -0.67 2.89
N LEU A 100 -10.31 -1.11 2.76
CA LEU A 100 -9.15 -0.50 3.39
C LEU A 100 -7.99 -0.50 2.40
N ALA A 101 -7.29 0.60 2.30
CA ALA A 101 -6.08 0.68 1.48
C ALA A 101 -4.92 1.23 2.30
N VAL A 102 -3.74 0.69 2.05
CA VAL A 102 -2.49 1.17 2.62
C VAL A 102 -1.59 1.59 1.46
N ALA A 103 -1.12 2.82 1.47
CA ALA A 103 -0.22 3.31 0.44
C ALA A 103 1.09 3.79 1.03
N VAL A 104 2.17 3.54 0.33
CA VAL A 104 3.51 3.92 0.74
C VAL A 104 4.27 4.49 -0.44
N SER A 105 4.90 5.63 -0.24
CA SER A 105 5.82 6.22 -1.20
C SER A 105 7.04 6.72 -0.45
N GLY A 106 8.18 6.72 -1.12
CA GLY A 106 9.42 7.16 -0.52
C GLY A 106 10.57 6.96 -1.48
N ILE A 107 11.77 7.25 -1.01
CA ILE A 107 12.98 7.01 -1.77
C ILE A 107 13.72 5.85 -1.13
N ALA A 108 13.90 4.78 -1.91
CA ALA A 108 14.61 3.60 -1.43
C ALA A 108 16.11 3.86 -1.51
N GLY A 109 16.82 3.67 -0.40
CA GLY A 109 18.25 3.82 -0.39
C GLY A 109 18.75 4.23 0.99
N PRO A 110 20.01 3.95 1.30
CA PRO A 110 20.54 4.20 2.64
C PRO A 110 20.71 5.68 2.98
N GLU A 111 20.69 6.56 1.98
CA GLU A 111 20.89 7.98 2.20
C GLU A 111 19.58 8.75 2.37
N GLU A 112 18.46 8.10 2.15
CA GLU A 112 17.16 8.75 2.21
C GLU A 112 16.36 8.21 3.38
N ILE A 113 15.81 9.11 4.17
CA ILE A 113 15.00 8.75 5.33
C ILE A 113 13.59 9.30 5.28
N GLY A 114 13.28 10.09 4.26
CA GLY A 114 11.94 10.65 4.10
C GLY A 114 10.99 9.63 3.52
N ARG A 115 9.86 9.40 4.18
CA ARG A 115 8.80 8.53 3.67
C ARG A 115 7.46 9.14 3.99
N ALA A 116 6.55 8.97 3.06
CA ALA A 116 5.15 9.30 3.29
C ALA A 116 4.33 8.03 3.20
N SER A 117 3.46 7.82 4.16
CA SER A 117 2.54 6.70 4.14
C SER A 117 1.16 7.16 4.57
N CYS A 118 0.14 6.50 4.07
CA CYS A 118 -1.23 6.87 4.37
C CYS A 118 -2.12 5.65 4.31
N ARG A 119 -3.15 5.66 5.15
CA ARG A 119 -4.21 4.66 5.13
C ARG A 119 -5.50 5.35 4.78
N GLU A 120 -6.25 4.76 3.89
CA GLU A 120 -7.57 5.23 3.54
C GLU A 120 -8.60 4.14 3.75
N ARG A 121 -9.72 4.55 4.25
CA ARG A 121 -10.85 3.67 4.53
C ARG A 121 -12.12 4.34 4.05
N VAL A 122 -12.95 3.58 3.42
CA VAL A 122 -14.27 4.05 2.96
C VAL A 122 -15.36 3.58 3.91
#